data_6324436ebf9f96b22681dce3c2d0055a
#
_entry.id   6324436ebf9f96b22681dce3c2d0055a
#
_cell.length_a   1.000
_cell.length_b   1.000
_cell.length_c   1.000
_cell.angle_alpha   90.00
_cell.angle_beta   90.00
_cell.angle_gamma   90.00
#
_symmetry.space_group_name_H-M   'P 1'
#
loop_
_entity.id
_entity.type
_entity.pdbx_description
1 polymer ?
#
loop_
_entity_poly.entity_id
_entity_poly.type
_entity_poly.pdbx_seq_one_letter_code
_entity_poly.pdbx_strand_id
1 'polypeptide(L)'
;MRFQKLVNRQREFFLEGAARSYEFRRSQLKLLRDLVAKNRENIAAAIFKDLRRPYPVALITEADSTLEEIDYVLENFKRWMQPEEKRDEPYGQVAVLKEPLGVVLIVGPYNFPITLALRPLIVAMAAGKCAVVKPSELAVHSSRFLFDLISRNFNEEYVAVVEGGVPETTLLLDQHFDHIFYTGSSRNGRLVMAAAAHHLTPVTLELGGKCPAVFSDECDVKKSVDALCAGKFMNLGQTCMAPDYIVCVRDVKEGFVRAARSWLKENFTEHPKKSPAYGRLINRMHCNRLLNLLERSHGKVVYKAADEPDPEDHFSGMGKYHGRYGFDSLTHEKAVVKNFFRP
;
A
#
# COMPACT_ATOMS: atom_id res chain seq x y z
N MET A 1 -26.86 -12.50 3.17
CA MET A 1 -26.96 -13.51 4.25
C MET A 1 -25.59 -14.09 4.69
N ARG A 2 -24.66 -14.48 3.77
CA ARG A 2 -23.37 -15.11 4.17
C ARG A 2 -22.48 -14.17 5.00
N PHE A 3 -22.20 -12.97 4.53
CA PHE A 3 -21.32 -12.03 5.22
C PHE A 3 -21.96 -11.45 6.50
N GLN A 4 -23.27 -11.29 6.53
CA GLN A 4 -23.99 -10.90 7.75
C GLN A 4 -23.74 -11.89 8.90
N LYS A 5 -23.79 -13.20 8.61
CA LYS A 5 -23.51 -14.23 9.64
C LYS A 5 -22.06 -14.15 10.14
N LEU A 6 -21.11 -13.90 9.25
CA LEU A 6 -19.70 -13.75 9.63
C LEU A 6 -19.52 -12.54 10.56
N VAL A 7 -20.01 -11.37 10.15
CA VAL A 7 -19.86 -10.12 10.94
C VAL A 7 -20.58 -10.24 12.28
N ASN A 8 -21.76 -10.88 12.32
CA ASN A 8 -22.49 -11.10 13.57
C ASN A 8 -21.69 -11.98 14.54
N ARG A 9 -21.12 -13.12 14.09
CA ARG A 9 -20.28 -13.98 14.94
C ARG A 9 -19.03 -13.25 15.45
N GLN A 10 -18.39 -12.42 14.60
CA GLN A 10 -17.27 -11.59 15.05
C GLN A 10 -17.72 -10.55 16.09
N ARG A 11 -18.90 -10.00 15.96
CA ARG A 11 -19.45 -9.05 16.93
C ARG A 11 -19.79 -9.74 18.27
N GLU A 12 -20.34 -10.94 18.23
CA GLU A 12 -20.59 -11.76 19.43
C GLU A 12 -19.27 -12.06 20.15
N PHE A 13 -18.27 -12.60 19.45
CA PHE A 13 -16.92 -12.85 20.00
C PHE A 13 -16.28 -11.59 20.61
N PHE A 14 -16.44 -10.44 19.94
CA PHE A 14 -15.95 -9.16 20.46
C PHE A 14 -16.67 -8.77 21.75
N LEU A 15 -18.00 -8.89 21.81
CA LEU A 15 -18.83 -8.52 22.98
C LEU A 15 -18.55 -9.42 24.17
N GLU A 16 -18.24 -10.69 23.98
CA GLU A 16 -17.78 -11.61 25.03
C GLU A 16 -16.45 -11.18 25.67
N GLY A 17 -15.74 -10.24 25.05
CA GLY A 17 -14.50 -9.68 25.58
C GLY A 17 -13.25 -10.54 25.34
N ALA A 18 -13.35 -11.63 24.57
CA ALA A 18 -12.25 -12.57 24.34
C ALA A 18 -11.00 -11.90 23.80
N ALA A 19 -11.14 -10.88 22.92
CA ALA A 19 -10.02 -10.14 22.32
C ALA A 19 -9.49 -8.97 23.20
N ARG A 20 -10.02 -8.75 24.41
CA ARG A 20 -9.70 -7.55 25.22
C ARG A 20 -8.38 -7.65 25.98
N SER A 21 -8.00 -8.84 26.46
CA SER A 21 -6.81 -8.98 27.32
C SER A 21 -5.51 -8.72 26.55
N TYR A 22 -4.52 -8.16 27.26
CA TYR A 22 -3.16 -7.97 26.72
C TYR A 22 -2.55 -9.30 26.26
N GLU A 23 -2.70 -10.35 27.08
CA GLU A 23 -2.13 -11.67 26.85
C GLU A 23 -2.68 -12.31 25.57
N PHE A 24 -4.00 -12.21 25.35
CA PHE A 24 -4.62 -12.69 24.12
C PHE A 24 -4.06 -11.94 22.90
N ARG A 25 -4.10 -10.61 22.91
CA ARG A 25 -3.59 -9.78 21.79
C ARG A 25 -2.13 -10.11 21.48
N ARG A 26 -1.31 -10.19 22.52
CA ARG A 26 0.12 -10.52 22.40
C ARG A 26 0.33 -11.92 21.81
N SER A 27 -0.43 -12.93 22.25
CA SER A 27 -0.33 -14.29 21.73
C SER A 27 -0.70 -14.36 20.25
N GLN A 28 -1.76 -13.66 19.84
CA GLN A 28 -2.23 -13.63 18.45
C GLN A 28 -1.24 -12.88 17.53
N LEU A 29 -0.68 -11.75 17.99
CA LEU A 29 0.37 -11.03 17.25
C LEU A 29 1.64 -11.87 17.10
N LYS A 30 2.06 -12.61 18.13
CA LYS A 30 3.19 -13.54 18.04
C LYS A 30 2.92 -14.67 17.06
N LEU A 31 1.70 -15.24 17.09
CA LEU A 31 1.30 -16.25 16.11
C LEU A 31 1.42 -15.69 14.68
N LEU A 32 0.88 -14.50 14.42
CA LEU A 32 0.99 -13.87 13.10
C LEU A 32 2.45 -13.65 12.70
N ARG A 33 3.29 -13.18 13.62
CA ARG A 33 4.73 -12.99 13.42
C ARG A 33 5.41 -14.28 12.98
N ASP A 34 5.19 -15.36 13.72
CA ASP A 34 5.77 -16.67 13.43
C ASP A 34 5.33 -17.23 12.08
N LEU A 35 4.04 -17.03 11.73
CA LEU A 35 3.49 -17.42 10.45
C LEU A 35 4.13 -16.63 9.29
N VAL A 36 4.29 -15.33 9.42
CA VAL A 36 4.98 -14.50 8.39
C VAL A 36 6.45 -14.91 8.28
N ALA A 37 7.16 -15.08 9.40
CA ALA A 37 8.56 -15.47 9.41
C ALA A 37 8.81 -16.84 8.75
N LYS A 38 7.96 -17.83 9.04
CA LYS A 38 8.05 -19.17 8.45
C LYS A 38 7.67 -19.21 6.96
N ASN A 39 6.93 -18.23 6.48
CA ASN A 39 6.41 -18.20 5.11
C ASN A 39 7.05 -17.13 4.23
N ARG A 40 8.20 -16.56 4.60
CA ARG A 40 8.86 -15.49 3.84
C ARG A 40 9.04 -15.83 2.36
N GLU A 41 9.53 -17.02 2.05
CA GLU A 41 9.73 -17.49 0.68
C GLU A 41 8.40 -17.70 -0.08
N ASN A 42 7.37 -18.21 0.60
CA ASN A 42 6.04 -18.38 0.01
C ASN A 42 5.39 -17.01 -0.31
N ILE A 43 5.62 -16.01 0.55
CA ILE A 43 5.20 -14.62 0.30
C ILE A 43 5.89 -14.11 -0.97
N ALA A 44 7.22 -14.19 -1.04
CA ALA A 44 7.96 -13.75 -2.22
C ALA A 44 7.52 -14.48 -3.50
N ALA A 45 7.25 -15.78 -3.42
CA ALA A 45 6.76 -16.59 -4.54
C ALA A 45 5.35 -16.13 -5.00
N ALA A 46 4.45 -15.80 -4.10
CA ALA A 46 3.12 -15.30 -4.45
C ALA A 46 3.22 -13.92 -5.14
N ILE A 47 4.03 -13.01 -4.60
CA ILE A 47 4.31 -11.69 -5.18
C ILE A 47 4.95 -11.81 -6.57
N PHE A 48 5.89 -12.73 -6.75
CA PHE A 48 6.51 -12.97 -8.05
C PHE A 48 5.49 -13.46 -9.09
N LYS A 49 4.56 -14.32 -8.71
CA LYS A 49 3.48 -14.78 -9.60
C LYS A 49 2.54 -13.66 -10.02
N ASP A 50 2.22 -12.73 -9.12
CA ASP A 50 1.28 -11.63 -9.39
C ASP A 50 1.95 -10.45 -10.12
N LEU A 51 3.18 -10.07 -9.74
CA LEU A 51 3.85 -8.83 -10.15
C LEU A 51 5.21 -9.05 -10.80
N ARG A 52 5.71 -10.29 -10.86
CA ARG A 52 7.11 -10.61 -11.20
C ARG A 52 8.13 -9.72 -10.46
N ARG A 53 7.75 -9.22 -9.29
CA ARG A 53 8.67 -8.45 -8.45
C ARG A 53 9.83 -9.35 -8.03
N PRO A 54 11.11 -8.89 -8.16
CA PRO A 54 12.27 -9.69 -7.79
C PRO A 54 12.19 -10.19 -6.35
N TYR A 55 12.60 -11.44 -6.11
CA TYR A 55 12.51 -12.10 -4.79
C TYR A 55 13.11 -11.25 -3.64
N PRO A 56 14.33 -10.70 -3.76
CA PRO A 56 14.89 -9.87 -2.68
C PRO A 56 14.03 -8.64 -2.37
N VAL A 57 13.46 -8.01 -3.41
CA VAL A 57 12.58 -6.84 -3.25
C VAL A 57 11.26 -7.26 -2.60
N ALA A 58 10.70 -8.40 -3.01
CA ALA A 58 9.48 -8.92 -2.42
C ALA A 58 9.66 -9.29 -0.94
N LEU A 59 10.80 -9.92 -0.57
CA LEU A 59 11.12 -10.23 0.83
C LEU A 59 11.16 -8.95 1.67
N ILE A 60 11.94 -7.96 1.27
CA ILE A 60 12.09 -6.69 2.01
C ILE A 60 10.75 -5.95 2.12
N THR A 61 10.01 -5.83 1.02
CA THR A 61 8.82 -4.95 0.96
C THR A 61 7.55 -5.60 1.51
N GLU A 62 7.47 -6.91 1.57
CA GLU A 62 6.26 -7.62 2.00
C GLU A 62 6.47 -8.42 3.29
N ALA A 63 7.50 -9.27 3.34
CA ALA A 63 7.72 -10.12 4.51
C ALA A 63 8.43 -9.34 5.64
N ASP A 64 9.61 -8.78 5.36
CA ASP A 64 10.45 -8.14 6.39
C ASP A 64 9.78 -6.87 6.92
N SER A 65 9.21 -6.04 6.04
CA SER A 65 8.45 -4.86 6.46
C SER A 65 7.21 -5.18 7.30
N THR A 66 6.59 -6.36 7.11
CA THR A 66 5.48 -6.82 7.95
C THR A 66 5.99 -7.31 9.30
N LEU A 67 7.12 -8.02 9.34
CA LEU A 67 7.76 -8.44 10.59
C LEU A 67 8.20 -7.25 11.44
N GLU A 68 8.81 -6.24 10.83
CA GLU A 68 9.19 -4.98 11.50
C GLU A 68 7.98 -4.28 12.14
N GLU A 69 6.85 -4.22 11.43
CA GLU A 69 5.60 -3.65 11.98
C GLU A 69 5.09 -4.46 13.17
N ILE A 70 5.08 -5.79 13.09
CA ILE A 70 4.64 -6.64 14.21
C ILE A 70 5.56 -6.45 15.41
N ASP A 71 6.86 -6.45 15.21
CA ASP A 71 7.84 -6.28 16.28
C ASP A 71 7.70 -4.90 16.94
N TYR A 72 7.58 -3.84 16.15
CA TYR A 72 7.32 -2.50 16.66
C TYR A 72 6.02 -2.41 17.47
N VAL A 73 4.96 -3.04 17.01
CA VAL A 73 3.68 -3.08 17.72
C VAL A 73 3.81 -3.88 19.01
N LEU A 74 4.44 -5.06 18.99
CA LEU A 74 4.64 -5.90 20.18
C LEU A 74 5.44 -5.19 21.29
N GLU A 75 6.41 -4.35 20.91
CA GLU A 75 7.21 -3.57 21.84
C GLU A 75 6.42 -2.42 22.50
N ASN A 76 5.45 -1.85 21.77
CA ASN A 76 4.83 -0.59 22.17
C ASN A 76 3.39 -0.68 22.65
N PHE A 77 2.57 -1.66 22.15
CA PHE A 77 1.11 -1.62 22.36
C PHE A 77 0.70 -1.77 23.83
N LYS A 78 1.51 -2.40 24.69
CA LYS A 78 1.24 -2.44 26.12
C LYS A 78 1.17 -1.04 26.74
N ARG A 79 2.07 -0.15 26.30
CA ARG A 79 2.07 1.25 26.70
C ARG A 79 0.88 2.00 26.11
N TRP A 80 0.49 1.72 24.85
CA TRP A 80 -0.65 2.37 24.21
C TRP A 80 -2.00 1.99 24.85
N MET A 81 -2.07 0.86 25.54
CA MET A 81 -3.26 0.42 26.28
C MET A 81 -3.42 1.15 27.63
N GLN A 82 -2.38 1.84 28.13
CA GLN A 82 -2.47 2.51 29.40
C GLN A 82 -3.40 3.72 29.30
N PRO A 83 -4.11 4.04 30.40
CA PRO A 83 -4.87 5.27 30.48
C PRO A 83 -3.99 6.50 30.25
N GLU A 84 -4.48 7.47 29.51
CA GLU A 84 -3.87 8.79 29.44
C GLU A 84 -4.41 9.63 30.60
N GLU A 85 -3.55 9.97 31.55
CA GLU A 85 -3.90 10.86 32.64
C GLU A 85 -4.16 12.27 32.09
N LYS A 86 -5.32 12.80 32.40
CA LYS A 86 -5.67 14.20 32.15
C LYS A 86 -5.68 14.96 33.47
N ARG A 87 -5.62 16.29 33.36
CA ARG A 87 -5.55 17.24 34.48
C ARG A 87 -6.53 16.91 35.59
N ASP A 88 -6.12 17.26 36.84
CA ASP A 88 -7.04 17.29 37.97
C ASP A 88 -8.18 18.28 37.67
N GLU A 89 -9.37 17.76 37.63
CA GLU A 89 -10.61 18.51 37.49
C GLU A 89 -11.21 18.77 38.88
N PRO A 90 -12.06 19.78 39.06
CA PRO A 90 -12.65 20.10 40.38
C PRO A 90 -13.36 18.91 41.06
N TYR A 91 -13.69 17.89 40.30
CA TYR A 91 -14.42 16.68 40.76
C TYR A 91 -13.55 15.43 40.91
N GLY A 92 -12.22 15.52 40.74
CA GLY A 92 -11.27 14.40 40.85
C GLY A 92 -10.39 14.24 39.64
N GLN A 93 -9.62 13.14 39.62
CA GLN A 93 -8.75 12.81 38.48
C GLN A 93 -9.55 12.22 37.31
N VAL A 94 -9.31 12.77 36.13
CA VAL A 94 -9.93 12.29 34.88
C VAL A 94 -8.87 11.60 34.05
N ALA A 95 -9.14 10.37 33.61
CA ALA A 95 -8.33 9.60 32.68
C ALA A 95 -9.09 9.28 31.39
N VAL A 96 -8.38 9.20 30.27
CA VAL A 96 -8.92 8.72 29.01
C VAL A 96 -8.51 7.26 28.82
N LEU A 97 -9.48 6.38 28.75
CA LEU A 97 -9.30 4.97 28.43
C LEU A 97 -9.50 4.75 26.93
N LYS A 98 -8.60 3.99 26.30
CA LYS A 98 -8.71 3.59 24.90
C LYS A 98 -9.39 2.23 24.83
N GLU A 99 -10.60 2.20 24.32
CA GLU A 99 -11.35 0.96 24.12
C GLU A 99 -11.41 0.57 22.63
N PRO A 100 -11.39 -0.75 22.32
CA PRO A 100 -11.53 -1.23 20.95
C PRO A 100 -12.91 -0.91 20.39
N LEU A 101 -12.97 -0.53 19.10
CA LEU A 101 -14.22 -0.11 18.45
C LEU A 101 -15.15 -1.27 18.10
N GLY A 102 -14.66 -2.51 17.96
CA GLY A 102 -15.50 -3.65 17.54
C GLY A 102 -14.92 -4.44 16.39
N VAL A 103 -15.67 -4.57 15.30
CA VAL A 103 -15.30 -5.33 14.08
C VAL A 103 -14.86 -4.39 12.99
N VAL A 104 -13.68 -4.62 12.41
CA VAL A 104 -13.14 -3.80 11.32
C VAL A 104 -13.13 -4.55 9.99
N LEU A 105 -13.48 -3.85 8.91
CA LEU A 105 -13.25 -4.29 7.54
C LEU A 105 -11.94 -3.69 7.03
N ILE A 106 -11.04 -4.53 6.52
CA ILE A 106 -9.77 -4.12 5.91
C ILE A 106 -9.78 -4.52 4.44
N VAL A 107 -9.80 -3.53 3.54
CA VAL A 107 -9.75 -3.74 2.09
C VAL A 107 -8.35 -3.42 1.59
N GLY A 108 -7.60 -4.44 1.21
CA GLY A 108 -6.21 -4.34 0.77
C GLY A 108 -6.08 -4.11 -0.74
N PRO A 109 -4.99 -3.46 -1.19
CA PRO A 109 -4.70 -3.17 -2.59
C PRO A 109 -3.90 -4.31 -3.25
N TYR A 110 -3.66 -4.19 -4.55
CA TYR A 110 -2.88 -5.16 -5.32
C TYR A 110 -1.36 -4.91 -5.33
N ASN A 111 -0.92 -3.70 -5.05
CA ASN A 111 0.47 -3.28 -5.30
C ASN A 111 1.48 -3.78 -4.25
N PHE A 112 1.09 -3.84 -3.00
CA PHE A 112 1.78 -4.50 -1.89
C PHE A 112 0.75 -5.35 -1.13
N PRO A 113 0.30 -6.46 -1.75
CA PRO A 113 -0.95 -7.12 -1.37
C PRO A 113 -0.88 -7.83 -0.02
N ILE A 114 0.31 -8.22 0.45
CA ILE A 114 0.50 -8.86 1.75
C ILE A 114 0.66 -7.80 2.85
N THR A 115 1.65 -6.94 2.73
CA THR A 115 1.96 -5.98 3.78
C THR A 115 0.85 -4.95 3.99
N LEU A 116 0.19 -4.46 2.93
CA LEU A 116 -0.89 -3.48 3.06
C LEU A 116 -2.25 -4.09 3.47
N ALA A 117 -2.38 -5.41 3.47
CA ALA A 117 -3.48 -6.10 4.12
C ALA A 117 -3.16 -6.42 5.59
N LEU A 118 -1.93 -6.83 5.89
CA LEU A 118 -1.53 -7.24 7.23
C LEU A 118 -1.21 -6.07 8.17
N ARG A 119 -0.64 -4.95 7.72
CA ARG A 119 -0.36 -3.80 8.60
C ARG A 119 -1.60 -3.25 9.31
N PRO A 120 -2.72 -2.96 8.62
CA PRO A 120 -3.95 -2.59 9.31
C PRO A 120 -4.49 -3.69 10.22
N LEU A 121 -4.33 -4.96 9.84
CA LEU A 121 -4.71 -6.11 10.68
C LEU A 121 -3.90 -6.16 11.97
N ILE A 122 -2.57 -5.99 11.91
CA ILE A 122 -1.67 -5.96 13.06
C ILE A 122 -2.13 -4.90 14.07
N VAL A 123 -2.41 -3.69 13.58
CA VAL A 123 -2.89 -2.59 14.44
C VAL A 123 -4.29 -2.89 15.00
N ALA A 124 -5.18 -3.48 14.20
CA ALA A 124 -6.51 -3.89 14.66
C ALA A 124 -6.43 -4.96 15.77
N MET A 125 -5.57 -5.97 15.61
CA MET A 125 -5.31 -7.01 16.63
C MET A 125 -4.73 -6.40 17.91
N ALA A 126 -3.76 -5.49 17.80
CA ALA A 126 -3.20 -4.78 18.94
C ALA A 126 -4.24 -3.92 19.67
N ALA A 127 -5.15 -3.29 18.92
CA ALA A 127 -6.25 -2.53 19.47
C ALA A 127 -7.38 -3.41 20.09
N GLY A 128 -7.34 -4.74 19.91
CA GLY A 128 -8.32 -5.69 20.46
C GLY A 128 -9.61 -5.79 19.63
N LYS A 129 -9.52 -5.54 18.32
CA LYS A 129 -10.65 -5.65 17.38
C LYS A 129 -10.72 -7.03 16.75
N CYS A 130 -11.91 -7.43 16.31
CA CYS A 130 -12.08 -8.49 15.32
C CYS A 130 -11.96 -7.90 13.91
N ALA A 131 -11.55 -8.70 12.93
CA ALA A 131 -11.29 -8.19 11.60
C ALA A 131 -11.76 -9.11 10.48
N VAL A 132 -12.33 -8.51 9.45
CA VAL A 132 -12.53 -9.13 8.13
C VAL A 132 -11.53 -8.49 7.16
N VAL A 133 -10.64 -9.27 6.58
CA VAL A 133 -9.67 -8.83 5.58
C VAL A 133 -10.17 -9.24 4.20
N LYS A 134 -10.28 -8.27 3.31
CA LYS A 134 -10.61 -8.44 1.89
C LYS A 134 -9.38 -8.07 1.05
N PRO A 135 -8.51 -9.02 0.70
CA PRO A 135 -7.38 -8.75 -0.19
C PRO A 135 -7.85 -8.44 -1.61
N SER A 136 -6.95 -7.88 -2.43
CA SER A 136 -7.28 -7.53 -3.81
C SER A 136 -7.44 -8.75 -4.69
N GLU A 137 -8.53 -8.81 -5.43
CA GLU A 137 -8.80 -9.82 -6.46
C GLU A 137 -7.82 -9.76 -7.64
N LEU A 138 -7.13 -8.65 -7.81
CA LEU A 138 -6.13 -8.48 -8.88
C LEU A 138 -4.83 -9.23 -8.55
N ALA A 139 -4.48 -9.36 -7.27
CA ALA A 139 -3.31 -10.10 -6.79
C ALA A 139 -3.74 -11.51 -6.36
N VAL A 140 -4.08 -12.34 -7.33
CA VAL A 140 -4.76 -13.64 -7.13
C VAL A 140 -3.96 -14.59 -6.24
N HIS A 141 -2.65 -14.70 -6.48
CA HIS A 141 -1.78 -15.61 -5.72
C HIS A 141 -1.54 -15.11 -4.29
N SER A 142 -1.38 -13.81 -4.12
CA SER A 142 -1.23 -13.18 -2.80
C SER A 142 -2.54 -13.23 -2.00
N SER A 143 -3.68 -13.03 -2.64
CA SER A 143 -5.01 -13.16 -2.03
C SER A 143 -5.22 -14.59 -1.52
N ARG A 144 -4.95 -15.58 -2.35
CA ARG A 144 -5.05 -16.99 -1.97
C ARG A 144 -4.09 -17.36 -0.84
N PHE A 145 -2.86 -16.87 -0.89
CA PHE A 145 -1.90 -17.08 0.18
C PHE A 145 -2.41 -16.53 1.52
N LEU A 146 -2.92 -15.30 1.54
CA LEU A 146 -3.50 -14.68 2.75
C LEU A 146 -4.70 -15.48 3.28
N PHE A 147 -5.59 -15.90 2.37
CA PHE A 147 -6.73 -16.73 2.74
C PHE A 147 -6.28 -18.02 3.43
N ASP A 148 -5.36 -18.76 2.82
CA ASP A 148 -4.85 -20.03 3.36
C ASP A 148 -4.12 -19.83 4.70
N LEU A 149 -3.28 -18.75 4.79
CA LEU A 149 -2.52 -18.44 5.99
C LEU A 149 -3.44 -18.13 7.19
N ILE A 150 -4.42 -17.28 6.98
CA ILE A 150 -5.30 -16.83 8.07
C ILE A 150 -6.33 -17.89 8.42
N SER A 151 -7.04 -18.47 7.45
CA SER A 151 -8.14 -19.41 7.70
C SER A 151 -7.70 -20.70 8.37
N ARG A 152 -6.41 -21.10 8.22
CA ARG A 152 -5.88 -22.29 8.87
C ARG A 152 -5.36 -22.06 10.29
N ASN A 153 -5.13 -20.82 10.68
CA ASN A 153 -4.39 -20.51 11.92
C ASN A 153 -5.15 -19.60 12.89
N PHE A 154 -6.21 -18.92 12.43
CA PHE A 154 -7.01 -18.04 13.28
C PHE A 154 -8.47 -18.50 13.30
N ASN A 155 -9.14 -18.27 14.44
CA ASN A 155 -10.58 -18.42 14.52
C ASN A 155 -11.26 -17.38 13.63
N GLU A 156 -12.19 -17.80 12.76
CA GLU A 156 -12.96 -16.93 11.87
C GLU A 156 -13.75 -15.85 12.62
N GLU A 157 -14.14 -16.12 13.85
CA GLU A 157 -14.82 -15.17 14.74
C GLU A 157 -13.90 -14.05 15.23
N TYR A 158 -12.59 -14.24 15.13
CA TYR A 158 -11.59 -13.23 15.47
C TYR A 158 -11.02 -12.54 14.21
N VAL A 159 -10.45 -13.34 13.30
CA VAL A 159 -9.88 -12.82 12.03
C VAL A 159 -10.33 -13.72 10.89
N ALA A 160 -10.98 -13.12 9.91
CA ALA A 160 -11.43 -13.81 8.69
C ALA A 160 -10.83 -13.16 7.44
N VAL A 161 -10.60 -13.95 6.39
CA VAL A 161 -10.28 -13.46 5.06
C VAL A 161 -11.41 -13.80 4.09
N VAL A 162 -11.84 -12.82 3.31
CA VAL A 162 -12.87 -13.00 2.28
C VAL A 162 -12.23 -12.74 0.92
N GLU A 163 -12.06 -13.77 0.11
CA GLU A 163 -11.69 -13.63 -1.29
C GLU A 163 -12.91 -13.21 -2.13
N GLY A 164 -12.68 -12.53 -3.23
CA GLY A 164 -13.72 -12.12 -4.17
C GLY A 164 -13.42 -10.77 -4.82
N GLY A 165 -14.25 -10.40 -5.78
CA GLY A 165 -14.12 -9.17 -6.56
C GLY A 165 -15.06 -8.06 -6.09
N VAL A 166 -15.51 -7.27 -7.05
CA VAL A 166 -16.43 -6.15 -6.81
C VAL A 166 -17.75 -6.60 -6.15
N PRO A 167 -18.39 -7.71 -6.56
CA PRO A 167 -19.65 -8.15 -5.94
C PRO A 167 -19.48 -8.45 -4.45
N GLU A 168 -18.45 -9.22 -4.06
CA GLU A 168 -18.18 -9.58 -2.67
C GLU A 168 -17.81 -8.36 -1.83
N THR A 169 -17.02 -7.44 -2.41
CA THR A 169 -16.65 -6.19 -1.74
C THR A 169 -17.89 -5.31 -1.49
N THR A 170 -18.80 -5.21 -2.44
CA THR A 170 -20.06 -4.48 -2.28
C THR A 170 -20.90 -5.10 -1.16
N LEU A 171 -21.09 -6.43 -1.17
CA LEU A 171 -21.83 -7.12 -0.12
C LEU A 171 -21.19 -7.01 1.28
N LEU A 172 -19.86 -6.90 1.36
CA LEU A 172 -19.18 -6.61 2.63
C LEU A 172 -19.43 -5.16 3.07
N LEU A 173 -19.36 -4.20 2.17
CA LEU A 173 -19.63 -2.80 2.48
C LEU A 173 -21.07 -2.52 2.91
N ASP A 174 -22.01 -3.38 2.55
CA ASP A 174 -23.40 -3.33 3.02
C ASP A 174 -23.55 -3.80 4.48
N GLN A 175 -22.52 -4.41 5.08
CA GLN A 175 -22.56 -4.86 6.47
C GLN A 175 -22.15 -3.72 7.42
N HIS A 176 -22.68 -3.77 8.65
CA HIS A 176 -22.31 -2.81 9.70
C HIS A 176 -20.95 -3.21 10.33
N PHE A 177 -19.91 -2.51 9.97
CA PHE A 177 -18.60 -2.51 10.62
C PHE A 177 -18.45 -1.31 11.54
N ASP A 178 -17.57 -1.44 12.55
CA ASP A 178 -17.27 -0.36 13.48
C ASP A 178 -16.10 0.53 12.99
N HIS A 179 -15.39 0.09 11.95
CA HIS A 179 -14.38 0.84 11.20
C HIS A 179 -14.16 0.18 9.85
N ILE A 180 -13.87 0.97 8.82
CA ILE A 180 -13.41 0.46 7.53
C ILE A 180 -12.04 1.08 7.22
N PHE A 181 -11.05 0.21 7.00
CA PHE A 181 -9.73 0.60 6.49
C PHE A 181 -9.64 0.21 5.03
N TYR A 182 -9.43 1.17 4.16
CA TYR A 182 -9.34 0.96 2.71
C TYR A 182 -8.04 1.52 2.17
N THR A 183 -7.30 0.71 1.42
CA THR A 183 -6.15 1.16 0.63
C THR A 183 -6.40 0.90 -0.85
N GLY A 184 -6.29 1.94 -1.68
CA GLY A 184 -6.52 1.80 -3.12
C GLY A 184 -6.72 3.12 -3.86
N SER A 185 -7.52 3.10 -4.93
CA SER A 185 -7.76 4.29 -5.75
C SER A 185 -8.74 5.28 -5.08
N SER A 186 -8.54 6.58 -5.32
CA SER A 186 -9.48 7.62 -4.87
C SER A 186 -10.91 7.43 -5.41
N ARG A 187 -11.05 6.85 -6.62
CA ARG A 187 -12.37 6.52 -7.19
C ARG A 187 -13.13 5.54 -6.31
N ASN A 188 -12.47 4.42 -5.95
CA ASN A 188 -13.10 3.39 -5.12
C ASN A 188 -13.20 3.84 -3.65
N GLY A 189 -12.25 4.65 -3.15
CA GLY A 189 -12.34 5.25 -1.81
C GLY A 189 -13.60 6.08 -1.61
N ARG A 190 -14.06 6.81 -2.63
CA ARG A 190 -15.35 7.52 -2.58
C ARG A 190 -16.54 6.57 -2.44
N LEU A 191 -16.52 5.42 -3.13
CA LEU A 191 -17.56 4.40 -3.00
C LEU A 191 -17.58 3.78 -1.60
N VAL A 192 -16.39 3.48 -1.05
CA VAL A 192 -16.26 2.98 0.34
C VAL A 192 -16.80 3.98 1.34
N MET A 193 -16.43 5.26 1.21
CA MET A 193 -16.92 6.31 2.09
C MET A 193 -18.43 6.51 1.99
N ALA A 194 -19.00 6.44 0.78
CA ALA A 194 -20.44 6.53 0.58
C ALA A 194 -21.19 5.35 1.23
N ALA A 195 -20.68 4.12 1.08
CA ALA A 195 -21.26 2.96 1.73
C ALA A 195 -21.17 3.04 3.26
N ALA A 196 -20.02 3.45 3.81
CA ALA A 196 -19.82 3.62 5.25
C ALA A 196 -20.79 4.63 5.87
N ALA A 197 -21.18 5.67 5.12
CA ALA A 197 -22.11 6.69 5.59
C ALA A 197 -23.50 6.13 5.96
N HIS A 198 -23.95 5.03 5.37
CA HIS A 198 -25.23 4.41 5.71
C HIS A 198 -25.28 3.91 7.15
N HIS A 199 -24.14 3.56 7.72
CA HIS A 199 -24.01 3.07 9.09
C HIS A 199 -23.27 4.06 10.01
N LEU A 200 -22.91 5.25 9.52
CA LEU A 200 -22.06 6.23 10.21
C LEU A 200 -20.70 5.62 10.61
N THR A 201 -20.23 4.63 9.85
CA THR A 201 -18.98 3.93 10.12
C THR A 201 -17.79 4.84 9.81
N PRO A 202 -16.86 5.08 10.75
CA PRO A 202 -15.64 5.82 10.48
C PRO A 202 -14.75 5.07 9.49
N VAL A 203 -14.07 5.82 8.61
CA VAL A 203 -13.20 5.27 7.58
C VAL A 203 -11.78 5.82 7.67
N THR A 204 -10.80 4.96 7.39
CA THR A 204 -9.42 5.36 7.05
C THR A 204 -9.19 5.03 5.59
N LEU A 205 -8.88 6.06 4.80
CA LEU A 205 -8.67 5.95 3.36
C LEU A 205 -7.21 6.24 3.01
N GLU A 206 -6.45 5.20 2.69
CA GLU A 206 -5.10 5.29 2.14
C GLU A 206 -5.18 5.26 0.61
N LEU A 207 -4.88 6.38 -0.02
CA LEU A 207 -5.14 6.60 -1.44
C LEU A 207 -3.84 6.82 -2.22
N GLY A 208 -3.96 6.91 -3.55
CA GLY A 208 -2.84 7.23 -4.41
C GLY A 208 -2.32 8.66 -4.20
N GLY A 209 -1.07 8.89 -4.56
CA GLY A 209 -0.41 10.18 -4.47
C GLY A 209 0.13 10.66 -5.82
N LYS A 210 0.40 11.97 -5.89
CA LYS A 210 1.10 12.68 -6.97
C LYS A 210 2.36 13.31 -6.36
N CYS A 211 3.33 12.46 -6.01
CA CYS A 211 4.49 12.84 -5.22
C CYS A 211 5.52 13.59 -6.07
N PRO A 212 5.77 14.89 -5.84
CA PRO A 212 6.81 15.65 -6.52
C PRO A 212 8.21 15.27 -6.02
N ALA A 213 9.19 15.26 -6.93
CA ALA A 213 10.60 15.28 -6.59
C ALA A 213 11.21 16.60 -7.05
N VAL A 214 11.81 17.36 -6.14
CA VAL A 214 12.36 18.69 -6.40
C VAL A 214 13.88 18.63 -6.43
N PHE A 215 14.48 19.11 -7.53
CA PHE A 215 15.92 19.20 -7.72
C PHE A 215 16.34 20.66 -7.78
N SER A 216 17.06 21.12 -6.76
CA SER A 216 17.68 22.45 -6.75
C SER A 216 18.99 22.48 -7.54
N ASP A 217 19.55 23.65 -7.72
CA ASP A 217 20.87 23.89 -8.33
C ASP A 217 22.03 23.37 -7.48
N GLU A 218 21.83 23.24 -6.17
CA GLU A 218 22.84 22.75 -5.21
C GLU A 218 22.82 21.22 -5.04
N CYS A 219 21.89 20.48 -5.70
CA CYS A 219 21.77 19.05 -5.50
C CYS A 219 22.90 18.25 -6.18
N ASP A 220 23.39 17.20 -5.51
CA ASP A 220 24.16 16.14 -6.17
C ASP A 220 23.22 15.35 -7.10
N VAL A 221 23.27 15.72 -8.39
CA VAL A 221 22.36 15.17 -9.40
C VAL A 221 22.44 13.64 -9.46
N LYS A 222 23.64 13.05 -9.37
CA LYS A 222 23.80 11.59 -9.47
C LYS A 222 23.16 10.88 -8.29
N LYS A 223 23.49 11.27 -7.06
CA LYS A 223 22.91 10.67 -5.85
C LYS A 223 21.39 10.84 -5.78
N SER A 224 20.91 12.03 -6.18
CA SER A 224 19.47 12.33 -6.20
C SER A 224 18.72 11.48 -7.22
N VAL A 225 19.31 11.25 -8.40
CA VAL A 225 18.75 10.37 -9.44
C VAL A 225 18.78 8.91 -8.99
N ASP A 226 19.86 8.45 -8.37
CA ASP A 226 19.97 7.08 -7.84
C ASP A 226 18.84 6.80 -6.84
N ALA A 227 18.62 7.68 -5.87
CA ALA A 227 17.55 7.55 -4.88
C ALA A 227 16.15 7.63 -5.52
N LEU A 228 15.94 8.59 -6.43
CA LEU A 228 14.66 8.76 -7.13
C LEU A 228 14.31 7.54 -7.99
N CYS A 229 15.26 7.05 -8.79
CA CYS A 229 15.03 5.91 -9.65
C CYS A 229 14.82 4.62 -8.84
N ALA A 230 15.59 4.40 -7.77
CA ALA A 230 15.36 3.27 -6.86
C ALA A 230 13.93 3.30 -6.30
N GLY A 231 13.46 4.43 -5.78
CA GLY A 231 12.10 4.60 -5.27
C GLY A 231 11.02 4.45 -6.35
N LYS A 232 11.27 4.98 -7.57
CA LYS A 232 10.31 4.90 -8.68
C LYS A 232 10.18 3.48 -9.22
N PHE A 233 11.29 2.77 -9.39
CA PHE A 233 11.30 1.47 -10.07
C PHE A 233 11.19 0.27 -9.13
N MET A 234 11.19 0.46 -7.82
CA MET A 234 11.03 -0.61 -6.83
C MET A 234 9.82 -1.53 -7.13
N ASN A 235 8.70 -0.95 -7.56
CA ASN A 235 7.50 -1.66 -8.01
C ASN A 235 6.94 -1.05 -9.31
N LEU A 236 7.81 -0.59 -10.21
CA LEU A 236 7.48 0.03 -11.49
C LEU A 236 6.51 1.22 -11.35
N GLY A 237 6.62 2.00 -10.27
CA GLY A 237 5.75 3.12 -9.97
C GLY A 237 4.37 2.74 -9.44
N GLN A 238 4.09 1.46 -9.22
CA GLN A 238 2.84 0.98 -8.59
C GLN A 238 2.89 1.17 -7.07
N THR A 239 3.21 2.39 -6.62
CA THR A 239 3.40 2.75 -5.21
C THR A 239 2.75 4.11 -4.97
N CYS A 240 1.96 4.25 -3.91
CA CYS A 240 1.24 5.48 -3.58
C CYS A 240 2.16 6.68 -3.35
N MET A 241 3.37 6.44 -2.83
CA MET A 241 4.39 7.44 -2.54
C MET A 241 5.56 7.48 -3.56
N ALA A 242 5.47 6.72 -4.67
CA ALA A 242 6.51 6.77 -5.69
C ALA A 242 6.63 8.18 -6.29
N PRO A 243 7.85 8.67 -6.56
CA PRO A 243 8.03 9.90 -7.29
C PRO A 243 7.22 9.88 -8.59
N ASP A 244 6.31 10.84 -8.76
CA ASP A 244 5.40 10.87 -9.89
C ASP A 244 5.89 11.84 -10.98
N TYR A 245 6.29 13.02 -10.57
CA TYR A 245 6.86 14.04 -11.46
C TYR A 245 8.06 14.75 -10.80
N ILE A 246 8.85 15.41 -11.66
CA ILE A 246 10.09 16.06 -11.26
C ILE A 246 10.00 17.54 -11.58
N VAL A 247 10.33 18.36 -10.58
CA VAL A 247 10.54 19.79 -10.74
C VAL A 247 12.02 20.06 -10.59
N CYS A 248 12.66 20.58 -11.61
CA CYS A 248 14.08 20.90 -11.56
C CYS A 248 14.37 22.27 -12.17
N VAL A 249 15.44 22.92 -11.72
CA VAL A 249 15.98 24.12 -12.38
C VAL A 249 16.54 23.75 -13.74
N ARG A 250 16.56 24.71 -14.67
CA ARG A 250 16.93 24.46 -16.06
C ARG A 250 18.32 23.82 -16.22
N ASP A 251 19.27 24.25 -15.42
CA ASP A 251 20.67 23.82 -15.50
C ASP A 251 20.89 22.37 -15.04
N VAL A 252 20.02 21.87 -14.17
CA VAL A 252 20.04 20.48 -13.68
C VAL A 252 19.44 19.50 -14.69
N LYS A 253 18.55 19.96 -15.57
CA LYS A 253 17.75 19.09 -16.45
C LYS A 253 18.57 18.11 -17.30
N GLU A 254 19.61 18.62 -17.98
CA GLU A 254 20.43 17.78 -18.88
C GLU A 254 21.27 16.76 -18.09
N GLY A 255 21.78 17.16 -16.92
CA GLY A 255 22.47 16.27 -15.98
C GLY A 255 21.55 15.17 -15.48
N PHE A 256 20.34 15.54 -15.08
CA PHE A 256 19.29 14.60 -14.67
C PHE A 256 18.98 13.55 -15.75
N VAL A 257 18.72 13.97 -16.99
CA VAL A 257 18.39 13.06 -18.09
C VAL A 257 19.54 12.08 -18.37
N ARG A 258 20.81 12.55 -18.37
CA ARG A 258 21.97 11.67 -18.56
C ARG A 258 22.10 10.66 -17.43
N ALA A 259 22.02 11.11 -16.17
CA ALA A 259 22.13 10.24 -15.00
C ALA A 259 21.00 9.20 -14.95
N ALA A 260 19.74 9.59 -15.23
CA ALA A 260 18.62 8.69 -15.26
C ALA A 260 18.75 7.60 -16.35
N ARG A 261 19.23 7.99 -17.55
CA ARG A 261 19.51 7.01 -18.62
C ARG A 261 20.59 6.00 -18.20
N SER A 262 21.69 6.47 -17.58
CA SER A 262 22.74 5.58 -17.09
C SER A 262 22.20 4.60 -16.07
N TRP A 263 21.48 5.11 -15.07
CA TRP A 263 20.87 4.30 -14.02
C TRP A 263 19.95 3.21 -14.60
N LEU A 264 19.09 3.55 -15.56
CA LEU A 264 18.17 2.62 -16.20
C LEU A 264 18.91 1.50 -16.96
N LYS A 265 19.97 1.84 -17.69
CA LYS A 265 20.79 0.84 -18.40
C LYS A 265 21.57 -0.06 -17.44
N GLU A 266 22.13 0.49 -16.37
CA GLU A 266 22.88 -0.25 -15.36
C GLU A 266 21.98 -1.25 -14.59
N ASN A 267 20.75 -0.87 -14.27
CA ASN A 267 19.85 -1.69 -13.43
C ASN A 267 18.95 -2.62 -14.23
N PHE A 268 18.57 -2.27 -15.46
CA PHE A 268 17.59 -3.03 -16.25
C PHE A 268 18.07 -3.42 -17.65
N THR A 269 19.29 -3.06 -18.02
CA THR A 269 19.86 -3.24 -19.37
C THR A 269 19.11 -2.42 -20.44
N GLU A 270 19.49 -2.57 -21.72
CA GLU A 270 18.74 -1.99 -22.85
C GLU A 270 17.44 -2.76 -23.15
N HIS A 271 17.33 -3.98 -22.64
CA HIS A 271 16.20 -4.87 -22.79
C HIS A 271 15.53 -5.20 -21.45
N PRO A 272 14.81 -4.25 -20.83
CA PRO A 272 14.20 -4.43 -19.51
C PRO A 272 13.17 -5.57 -19.45
N LYS A 273 12.52 -5.88 -20.57
CA LYS A 273 11.58 -7.01 -20.66
C LYS A 273 12.23 -8.35 -20.30
N LYS A 274 13.52 -8.51 -20.59
CA LYS A 274 14.31 -9.71 -20.30
C LYS A 274 15.04 -9.64 -18.95
N SER A 275 15.07 -8.47 -18.32
CA SER A 275 15.77 -8.28 -17.05
C SER A 275 15.02 -8.96 -15.89
N PRO A 276 15.68 -9.80 -15.10
CA PRO A 276 15.05 -10.39 -13.90
C PRO A 276 14.80 -9.37 -12.80
N ALA A 277 15.44 -8.20 -12.87
CA ALA A 277 15.24 -7.09 -11.95
C ALA A 277 13.99 -6.25 -12.27
N TYR A 278 13.40 -6.42 -13.46
CA TYR A 278 12.24 -5.64 -13.90
C TYR A 278 10.95 -6.44 -13.70
N GLY A 279 10.10 -6.00 -12.78
CA GLY A 279 8.79 -6.63 -12.50
C GLY A 279 7.79 -6.48 -13.64
N ARG A 280 6.50 -6.61 -13.30
CA ARG A 280 5.40 -6.40 -14.26
C ARG A 280 4.30 -5.54 -13.61
N LEU A 281 3.48 -4.93 -14.44
CA LEU A 281 2.22 -4.35 -14.01
C LEU A 281 1.26 -5.50 -13.64
N ILE A 282 0.32 -5.20 -12.74
CA ILE A 282 -0.57 -6.25 -12.20
C ILE A 282 -1.40 -6.95 -13.27
N ASN A 283 -1.82 -6.25 -14.31
CA ASN A 283 -2.61 -6.83 -15.39
C ASN A 283 -2.59 -5.98 -16.68
N ARG A 284 -3.12 -6.57 -17.75
CA ARG A 284 -3.27 -5.96 -19.09
C ARG A 284 -4.07 -4.64 -19.05
N MET A 285 -5.14 -4.57 -18.25
CA MET A 285 -5.96 -3.36 -18.16
C MET A 285 -5.14 -2.16 -17.66
N HIS A 286 -4.33 -2.35 -16.62
CA HIS A 286 -3.44 -1.29 -16.12
C HIS A 286 -2.32 -0.95 -17.11
N CYS A 287 -1.80 -1.93 -17.86
CA CYS A 287 -0.85 -1.69 -18.93
C CYS A 287 -1.46 -0.79 -20.02
N ASN A 288 -2.63 -1.16 -20.54
CA ASN A 288 -3.34 -0.38 -21.55
C ASN A 288 -3.69 1.02 -21.06
N ARG A 289 -4.10 1.16 -19.79
CA ARG A 289 -4.36 2.49 -19.19
C ARG A 289 -3.12 3.40 -19.24
N LEU A 290 -1.94 2.87 -18.95
CA LEU A 290 -0.70 3.65 -19.01
C LEU A 290 -0.30 3.99 -20.45
N LEU A 291 -0.47 3.06 -21.40
CA LEU A 291 -0.21 3.32 -22.81
C LEU A 291 -1.14 4.41 -23.36
N ASN A 292 -2.42 4.35 -23.04
CA ASN A 292 -3.39 5.40 -23.43
C ASN A 292 -3.05 6.77 -22.82
N LEU A 293 -2.54 6.81 -21.58
CA LEU A 293 -2.08 8.06 -20.99
C LEU A 293 -0.88 8.64 -21.75
N LEU A 294 0.03 7.78 -22.21
CA LEU A 294 1.17 8.19 -23.01
C LEU A 294 0.76 8.73 -24.39
N GLU A 295 -0.16 8.04 -25.07
CA GLU A 295 -0.65 8.47 -26.40
C GLU A 295 -1.36 9.82 -26.34
N ARG A 296 -2.09 10.08 -25.25
CA ARG A 296 -2.82 11.33 -25.02
C ARG A 296 -1.96 12.47 -24.49
N SER A 297 -0.72 12.20 -24.15
CA SER A 297 0.19 13.21 -23.60
C SER A 297 0.81 14.06 -24.72
N HIS A 298 0.97 15.37 -24.48
CA HIS A 298 1.57 16.32 -25.42
C HIS A 298 3.07 16.55 -25.19
N GLY A 299 3.69 15.83 -24.26
CA GLY A 299 5.10 16.00 -23.94
C GLY A 299 6.05 15.34 -24.95
N LYS A 300 7.36 15.58 -24.81
CA LYS A 300 8.41 14.98 -25.65
C LYS A 300 9.03 13.77 -24.95
N VAL A 301 9.07 12.62 -25.61
CA VAL A 301 9.81 11.45 -25.13
C VAL A 301 11.31 11.72 -25.24
N VAL A 302 12.02 11.71 -24.10
CA VAL A 302 13.47 11.98 -24.06
C VAL A 302 14.30 10.68 -24.01
N TYR A 303 13.69 9.58 -23.61
CA TYR A 303 14.33 8.26 -23.60
C TYR A 303 13.28 7.14 -23.75
N LYS A 304 13.60 6.10 -24.49
CA LYS A 304 12.86 4.85 -24.64
C LYS A 304 13.87 3.70 -24.65
N ALA A 305 13.56 2.63 -23.91
CA ALA A 305 14.31 1.38 -24.00
C ALA A 305 14.06 0.67 -25.33
N ALA A 306 14.86 -0.34 -25.64
CA ALA A 306 14.76 -1.07 -26.92
C ALA A 306 13.47 -1.90 -27.03
N ASP A 307 12.95 -2.39 -25.90
CA ASP A 307 11.74 -3.25 -25.92
C ASP A 307 10.47 -2.45 -26.12
N GLU A 308 9.61 -2.92 -27.01
CA GLU A 308 8.27 -2.40 -27.19
C GLU A 308 7.34 -2.85 -26.05
N PRO A 309 6.32 -2.02 -25.71
CA PRO A 309 5.28 -2.42 -24.77
C PRO A 309 4.59 -3.72 -25.20
N ASP A 310 4.32 -4.58 -24.23
CA ASP A 310 3.61 -5.84 -24.42
C ASP A 310 2.54 -6.00 -23.33
N PRO A 311 1.28 -5.61 -23.61
CA PRO A 311 0.19 -5.73 -22.66
C PRO A 311 -0.14 -7.19 -22.26
N GLU A 312 0.16 -8.18 -23.09
CA GLU A 312 -0.08 -9.59 -22.77
C GLU A 312 0.94 -10.10 -21.73
N ASP A 313 2.18 -9.60 -21.76
CA ASP A 313 3.18 -9.85 -20.72
C ASP A 313 3.13 -8.80 -19.58
N HIS A 314 2.11 -7.94 -19.55
CA HIS A 314 1.95 -6.83 -18.59
C HIS A 314 3.16 -5.87 -18.54
N PHE A 315 3.87 -5.78 -19.64
CA PHE A 315 5.05 -4.95 -19.81
C PHE A 315 4.69 -3.63 -20.51
N SER A 316 4.83 -2.50 -19.79
CA SER A 316 4.48 -1.17 -20.32
C SER A 316 5.59 -0.51 -21.17
N GLY A 317 6.76 -1.13 -21.24
CA GLY A 317 7.95 -0.49 -21.80
C GLY A 317 8.61 0.47 -20.82
N MET A 318 9.86 0.85 -21.09
CA MET A 318 10.58 1.88 -20.33
C MET A 318 10.79 3.11 -21.21
N GLY A 319 10.71 4.29 -20.60
CA GLY A 319 11.15 5.55 -21.22
C GLY A 319 10.06 6.45 -21.75
N LYS A 320 8.84 6.00 -21.88
CA LYS A 320 7.73 6.91 -22.18
C LYS A 320 7.18 7.66 -20.96
N TYR A 321 7.66 7.36 -19.76
CA TYR A 321 7.13 7.87 -18.48
C TYR A 321 8.01 8.94 -17.83
N HIS A 322 9.15 9.29 -18.42
CA HIS A 322 10.15 10.16 -17.81
C HIS A 322 10.47 11.40 -18.66
N GLY A 323 10.68 12.51 -17.98
CA GLY A 323 10.97 13.80 -18.55
C GLY A 323 9.74 14.70 -18.55
N ARG A 324 9.71 15.70 -19.44
CA ARG A 324 8.64 16.69 -19.57
C ARG A 324 7.22 16.07 -19.70
N TYR A 325 7.12 14.81 -20.05
CA TYR A 325 5.87 14.04 -20.14
C TYR A 325 5.14 13.80 -18.81
N GLY A 326 5.87 13.46 -17.75
CA GLY A 326 5.28 13.41 -16.42
C GLY A 326 4.99 14.82 -15.90
N PHE A 327 5.78 15.78 -16.34
CA PHE A 327 5.65 17.17 -15.95
C PHE A 327 4.42 17.85 -16.58
N ASP A 328 4.25 17.80 -17.91
CA ASP A 328 3.20 18.54 -18.62
C ASP A 328 1.80 17.94 -18.50
N SER A 329 1.68 16.62 -18.30
CA SER A 329 0.37 15.95 -18.14
C SER A 329 -0.21 16.05 -16.74
N LEU A 330 0.55 16.55 -15.76
CA LEU A 330 0.22 16.49 -14.33
C LEU A 330 0.45 17.82 -13.60
N THR A 331 0.87 18.90 -14.30
CA THR A 331 1.05 20.21 -13.68
C THR A 331 -0.09 21.14 -14.02
N HIS A 332 -0.70 21.76 -13.00
CA HIS A 332 -1.20 23.12 -13.11
C HIS A 332 0.02 24.04 -13.15
N GLU A 333 0.09 24.93 -14.13
CA GLU A 333 1.05 26.03 -14.12
C GLU A 333 0.84 26.86 -12.86
N LYS A 334 1.68 26.66 -11.86
CA LYS A 334 1.82 27.60 -10.73
C LYS A 334 2.99 28.51 -11.05
N ALA A 335 2.73 29.81 -11.14
CA ALA A 335 3.77 30.81 -11.14
C ALA A 335 4.55 30.72 -9.82
N VAL A 336 5.80 30.23 -9.90
CA VAL A 336 6.71 30.28 -8.74
C VAL A 336 7.37 31.65 -8.74
N VAL A 337 6.96 32.52 -7.82
CA VAL A 337 7.61 33.81 -7.61
C VAL A 337 8.95 33.58 -6.90
N LYS A 338 10.04 33.83 -7.60
CA LYS A 338 11.44 33.53 -7.22
C LYS A 338 11.96 34.27 -5.97
N ASN A 339 11.15 35.08 -5.30
CA ASN A 339 11.57 36.00 -4.22
C ASN A 339 10.99 35.72 -2.82
N PHE A 340 10.39 34.54 -2.57
CA PHE A 340 9.78 34.27 -1.27
C PHE A 340 10.74 33.70 -0.20
N PHE A 341 11.97 33.34 -0.56
CA PHE A 341 12.97 32.82 0.39
C PHE A 341 14.35 33.45 0.15
N ARG A 342 14.48 34.74 0.47
CA ARG A 342 15.75 35.30 0.94
C ARG A 342 15.53 35.84 2.35
N PRO A 343 16.47 35.52 3.29
CA PRO A 343 16.43 36.03 4.64
C PRO A 343 16.52 37.54 4.70
#